data_37dc73b38f09b0791927c72ffab835b4
#
_entry.id   37dc73b38f09b0791927c72ffab835b4
#
_cell.length_a   1.000
_cell.length_b   1.000
_cell.length_c   1.000
_cell.angle_alpha   90.00
_cell.angle_beta   90.00
_cell.angle_gamma   90.00
#
_symmetry.space_group_name_H-M   'P 1'
#
loop_
_entity.id
_entity.type
_entity.pdbx_description
1 polymer ?
#
loop_
_entity_poly.entity_id
_entity_poly.type
_entity_poly.pdbx_seq_one_letter_code
_entity_poly.pdbx_strand_id
1 'polypeptide(L)'
;MAEPNAFAITAAVAAFTKGEPWLEELRKYLWENRKKVCSFVAENLPQIHVVDADATYLMWLDCSALTDDSVAFTQMIREKTGLYLSEGAEFGGNGRYFVRLNIACPGSVLMEGLERLKRALV
;
A
#
# COMPACT_ATOMS: atom_id res chain seq x y z
N MET A 1 16.78 13.66 -21.98
CA MET A 1 17.52 12.80 -21.03
C MET A 1 17.68 13.60 -19.75
N ALA A 2 17.21 13.10 -18.61
CA ALA A 2 17.39 13.81 -17.33
C ALA A 2 18.79 13.51 -16.79
N GLU A 3 19.60 14.53 -16.59
CA GLU A 3 20.91 14.38 -15.96
C GLU A 3 20.80 14.45 -14.43
N PRO A 4 21.57 13.64 -13.68
CA PRO A 4 21.59 13.71 -12.22
C PRO A 4 22.11 15.08 -11.78
N ASN A 5 21.43 15.73 -10.85
CA ASN A 5 21.95 16.94 -10.24
C ASN A 5 23.15 16.63 -9.30
N ALA A 6 23.90 17.67 -8.91
CA ALA A 6 25.10 17.50 -8.10
C ALA A 6 24.88 16.79 -6.75
N PHE A 7 23.70 16.91 -6.15
CA PHE A 7 23.35 16.24 -4.89
C PHE A 7 22.95 14.77 -5.09
N ALA A 8 22.45 14.39 -6.26
CA ALA A 8 21.99 13.02 -6.51
C ALA A 8 23.11 11.98 -6.34
N ILE A 9 24.31 12.27 -6.85
CA ILE A 9 25.46 11.38 -6.72
C ILE A 9 25.89 11.26 -5.26
N THR A 10 26.02 12.37 -4.57
CA THR A 10 26.41 12.40 -3.14
C THR A 10 25.37 11.66 -2.27
N ALA A 11 24.08 11.87 -2.53
CA ALA A 11 23.00 11.20 -1.81
C ALA A 11 23.01 9.68 -2.08
N ALA A 12 23.21 9.26 -3.33
CA ALA A 12 23.31 7.84 -3.68
C ALA A 12 24.49 7.16 -3.00
N VAL A 13 25.70 7.78 -3.04
CA VAL A 13 26.89 7.26 -2.36
C VAL A 13 26.63 7.14 -0.85
N ALA A 14 26.05 8.15 -0.21
CA ALA A 14 25.74 8.11 1.22
C ALA A 14 24.72 7.01 1.54
N ALA A 15 23.68 6.85 0.76
CA ALA A 15 22.67 5.82 0.95
C ALA A 15 23.27 4.41 0.89
N PHE A 16 24.09 4.12 -0.13
CA PHE A 16 24.68 2.80 -0.32
C PHE A 16 25.86 2.50 0.61
N THR A 17 26.52 3.51 1.17
CA THR A 17 27.68 3.29 2.05
C THR A 17 27.37 3.43 3.54
N LYS A 18 26.31 4.16 3.90
CA LYS A 18 25.99 4.48 5.30
C LYS A 18 24.54 4.23 5.67
N GLY A 19 23.67 3.91 4.69
CA GLY A 19 22.24 3.79 4.87
C GLY A 19 21.74 2.45 5.42
N GLU A 20 22.61 1.42 5.50
CA GLU A 20 22.20 0.06 5.90
C GLU A 20 21.47 0.02 7.25
N PRO A 21 21.95 0.62 8.35
CA PRO A 21 21.23 0.57 9.64
C PRO A 21 19.82 1.19 9.57
N TRP A 22 19.68 2.29 8.85
CA TRP A 22 18.39 2.95 8.63
C TRP A 22 17.44 2.06 7.81
N LEU A 23 17.97 1.42 6.77
CA LEU A 23 17.18 0.51 5.92
C LEU A 23 16.67 -0.70 6.71
N GLU A 24 17.51 -1.29 7.57
CA GLU A 24 17.10 -2.43 8.39
C GLU A 24 15.99 -2.06 9.39
N GLU A 25 16.07 -0.88 10.03
CA GLU A 25 14.99 -0.41 10.90
C GLU A 25 13.70 -0.10 10.11
N LEU A 26 13.82 0.49 8.91
CA LEU A 26 12.67 0.71 8.02
C LEU A 26 12.01 -0.63 7.62
N ARG A 27 12.80 -1.64 7.27
CA ARG A 27 12.28 -2.97 6.90
C ARG A 27 11.50 -3.61 8.05
N LYS A 28 12.02 -3.53 9.28
CA LYS A 28 11.29 -4.00 10.47
C LYS A 28 9.98 -3.26 10.66
N TYR A 29 10.00 -1.95 10.51
CA TYR A 29 8.81 -1.10 10.63
C TYR A 29 7.75 -1.44 9.58
N LEU A 30 8.15 -1.59 8.32
CA LEU A 30 7.24 -1.98 7.23
C LEU A 30 6.66 -3.38 7.43
N TRP A 31 7.46 -4.30 7.98
CA TRP A 31 6.99 -5.65 8.33
C TRP A 31 5.90 -5.62 9.42
N GLU A 32 6.06 -4.78 10.44
CA GLU A 32 5.02 -4.59 11.46
C GLU A 32 3.75 -3.95 10.87
N ASN A 33 3.90 -2.97 9.98
CA ASN A 33 2.75 -2.40 9.27
C ASN A 33 2.03 -3.45 8.41
N ARG A 34 2.78 -4.29 7.69
CA ARG A 34 2.20 -5.41 6.92
C ARG A 34 1.38 -6.35 7.80
N LYS A 35 1.93 -6.76 8.94
CA LYS A 35 1.21 -7.64 9.89
C LYS A 35 -0.10 -7.01 10.35
N LYS A 36 -0.10 -5.71 10.66
CA LYS A 36 -1.32 -4.98 11.03
C LYS A 36 -2.38 -5.03 9.94
N VAL A 37 -1.99 -4.81 8.67
CA VAL A 37 -2.93 -4.91 7.55
C VAL A 37 -3.50 -6.31 7.44
N CYS A 38 -2.65 -7.35 7.45
CA CYS A 38 -3.09 -8.74 7.32
C CYS A 38 -4.08 -9.12 8.44
N SER A 39 -3.76 -8.80 9.69
CA SER A 39 -4.65 -9.08 10.83
C SER A 39 -5.97 -8.31 10.72
N PHE A 40 -5.89 -7.00 10.44
CA PHE A 40 -7.08 -6.16 10.32
C PHE A 40 -8.03 -6.64 9.21
N VAL A 41 -7.49 -6.95 8.04
CA VAL A 41 -8.28 -7.43 6.89
C VAL A 41 -8.92 -8.77 7.21
N ALA A 42 -8.16 -9.73 7.76
CA ALA A 42 -8.70 -11.03 8.13
C ALA A 42 -9.85 -10.95 9.15
N GLU A 43 -9.75 -10.04 10.12
CA GLU A 43 -10.75 -9.87 11.18
C GLU A 43 -11.97 -9.06 10.75
N ASN A 44 -11.80 -8.05 9.90
CA ASN A 44 -12.83 -7.04 9.65
C ASN A 44 -13.36 -7.02 8.21
N LEU A 45 -12.60 -7.53 7.24
CA LEU A 45 -12.90 -7.48 5.81
C LEU A 45 -12.63 -8.83 5.13
N PRO A 46 -13.29 -9.90 5.55
CA PRO A 46 -13.00 -11.27 5.07
C PRO A 46 -13.24 -11.49 3.57
N GLN A 47 -13.93 -10.55 2.91
CA GLN A 47 -14.12 -10.57 1.45
C GLN A 47 -12.89 -10.07 0.68
N ILE A 48 -11.92 -9.45 1.35
CA ILE A 48 -10.68 -8.98 0.75
C ILE A 48 -9.58 -9.99 1.06
N HIS A 49 -8.84 -10.43 0.04
CA HIS A 49 -7.67 -11.25 0.21
C HIS A 49 -6.39 -10.42 0.05
N VAL A 50 -5.52 -10.44 1.06
CA VAL A 50 -4.21 -9.80 0.98
C VAL A 50 -3.27 -10.73 0.21
N VAL A 51 -2.77 -10.27 -0.94
CA VAL A 51 -1.85 -11.05 -1.76
C VAL A 51 -0.48 -11.13 -1.09
N ASP A 52 0.07 -12.33 -0.98
CA ASP A 52 1.42 -12.51 -0.48
C ASP A 52 2.46 -11.90 -1.42
N ALA A 53 3.44 -11.23 -0.82
CA ALA A 53 4.53 -10.59 -1.55
C ALA A 53 5.80 -10.55 -0.70
N ASP A 54 6.93 -10.83 -1.31
CA ASP A 54 8.23 -10.89 -0.64
C ASP A 54 8.97 -9.55 -0.61
N ALA A 55 8.44 -8.53 -1.29
CA ALA A 55 9.12 -7.27 -1.45
C ALA A 55 8.17 -6.07 -1.45
N THR A 56 8.73 -4.92 -1.25
CA THR A 56 8.14 -3.59 -1.31
C THR A 56 7.20 -3.23 -0.13
N TYR A 57 6.84 -1.96 -0.10
CA TYR A 57 5.85 -1.40 0.83
C TYR A 57 4.48 -1.20 0.17
N LEU A 58 4.28 -1.81 -1.00
CA LEU A 58 3.03 -1.76 -1.75
C LEU A 58 2.35 -3.13 -1.63
N MET A 59 1.16 -3.14 -1.06
CA MET A 59 0.37 -4.36 -0.89
C MET A 59 -0.75 -4.41 -1.91
N TRP A 60 -0.95 -5.58 -2.51
CA TRP A 60 -2.10 -5.87 -3.34
C TRP A 60 -3.22 -6.47 -2.50
N LEU A 61 -4.40 -5.93 -2.66
CA LEU A 61 -5.64 -6.41 -2.06
C LEU A 61 -6.52 -6.93 -3.20
N ASP A 62 -6.79 -8.22 -3.20
CA ASP A 62 -7.77 -8.84 -4.10
C ASP A 62 -9.17 -8.54 -3.58
N CYS A 63 -9.90 -7.75 -4.34
CA CYS A 63 -11.26 -7.32 -4.07
C CYS A 63 -12.27 -7.98 -5.01
N SER A 64 -11.92 -9.07 -5.69
CA SER A 64 -12.77 -9.75 -6.69
C SER A 64 -14.12 -10.20 -6.17
N ALA A 65 -14.24 -10.44 -4.86
CA ALA A 65 -15.54 -10.73 -4.22
C ALA A 65 -16.44 -9.49 -4.03
N LEU A 66 -15.90 -8.28 -4.23
CA LEU A 66 -16.59 -7.01 -3.98
C LEU A 66 -16.80 -6.19 -5.26
N THR A 67 -15.92 -6.34 -6.24
CA THR A 67 -15.94 -5.53 -7.46
C THR A 67 -15.27 -6.24 -8.64
N ASP A 68 -15.65 -5.85 -9.84
CA ASP A 68 -14.97 -6.13 -11.09
C ASP A 68 -14.48 -4.84 -11.79
N ASP A 69 -14.60 -3.70 -11.08
CA ASP A 69 -14.15 -2.37 -11.54
C ASP A 69 -13.42 -1.63 -10.41
N SER A 70 -12.10 -1.77 -10.37
CA SER A 70 -11.27 -1.13 -9.35
C SER A 70 -11.28 0.40 -9.42
N VAL A 71 -11.58 0.99 -10.58
CA VAL A 71 -11.66 2.45 -10.74
C VAL A 71 -12.89 2.98 -10.00
N ALA A 72 -14.07 2.44 -10.33
CA ALA A 72 -15.31 2.81 -9.64
C ALA A 72 -15.25 2.49 -8.14
N PHE A 73 -14.63 1.37 -7.77
CA PHE A 73 -14.48 0.93 -6.39
C PHE A 73 -13.60 1.89 -5.55
N THR A 74 -12.43 2.29 -6.04
CA THR A 74 -11.57 3.24 -5.34
C THR A 74 -12.18 4.64 -5.28
N GLN A 75 -12.90 5.06 -6.32
CA GLN A 75 -13.64 6.30 -6.32
C GLN A 75 -14.75 6.30 -5.24
N MET A 76 -15.53 5.26 -5.15
CA MET A 76 -16.57 5.10 -4.13
C MET A 76 -15.99 5.16 -2.71
N ILE A 77 -14.87 4.47 -2.45
CA ILE A 77 -14.18 4.51 -1.15
C ILE A 77 -13.74 5.94 -0.83
N ARG A 78 -13.15 6.63 -1.80
CA ARG A 78 -12.68 8.01 -1.66
C ARG A 78 -13.82 8.98 -1.36
N GLU A 79 -14.93 8.88 -2.07
CA GLU A 79 -16.10 9.75 -1.87
C GLU A 79 -16.73 9.54 -0.49
N LYS A 80 -16.82 8.28 -0.02
CA LYS A 80 -17.41 7.97 1.30
C LYS A 80 -16.51 8.36 2.48
N THR A 81 -15.19 8.22 2.35
CA THR A 81 -14.30 8.27 3.52
C THR A 81 -13.06 9.14 3.37
N GLY A 82 -12.81 9.66 2.18
CA GLY A 82 -11.59 10.40 1.87
C GLY A 82 -10.33 9.54 1.80
N LEU A 83 -10.43 8.20 1.84
CA LEU A 83 -9.29 7.31 1.68
C LEU A 83 -8.91 7.22 0.20
N TYR A 84 -7.62 7.41 -0.08
CA TYR A 84 -7.05 7.30 -1.41
C TYR A 84 -6.29 5.98 -1.55
N LEU A 85 -6.72 5.13 -2.49
CA LEU A 85 -6.05 3.89 -2.89
C LEU A 85 -5.76 3.96 -4.39
N SER A 86 -4.72 3.25 -4.86
CA SER A 86 -4.49 3.11 -6.30
C SER A 86 -5.39 2.01 -6.86
N GLU A 87 -6.08 2.32 -7.95
CA GLU A 87 -6.82 1.30 -8.71
C GLU A 87 -5.87 0.34 -9.42
N GLY A 88 -6.16 -0.94 -9.35
CA GLY A 88 -5.33 -1.97 -9.96
C GLY A 88 -5.43 -1.99 -11.49
N ALA A 89 -6.50 -1.46 -12.07
CA ALA A 89 -6.71 -1.40 -13.51
C ALA A 89 -5.59 -0.65 -14.26
N GLU A 90 -4.95 0.36 -13.62
CA GLU A 90 -3.82 1.10 -14.22
C GLU A 90 -2.60 0.20 -14.53
N PHE A 91 -2.50 -0.97 -13.87
CA PHE A 91 -1.39 -1.91 -14.03
C PHE A 91 -1.66 -3.02 -15.05
N GLY A 92 -2.84 -3.01 -15.68
CA GLY A 92 -3.21 -3.96 -16.74
C GLY A 92 -3.61 -5.35 -16.22
N GLY A 93 -3.72 -6.31 -17.15
CA GLY A 93 -4.08 -7.70 -16.84
C GLY A 93 -5.43 -7.82 -16.13
N ASN A 94 -5.44 -8.56 -15.01
CA ASN A 94 -6.60 -8.71 -14.14
C ASN A 94 -6.72 -7.64 -13.06
N GLY A 95 -5.95 -6.55 -13.15
CA GLY A 95 -5.88 -5.47 -12.17
C GLY A 95 -7.23 -4.85 -11.79
N ARG A 96 -8.24 -4.96 -12.65
CA ARG A 96 -9.61 -4.48 -12.38
C ARG A 96 -10.24 -5.05 -11.10
N TYR A 97 -9.73 -6.18 -10.60
CA TYR A 97 -10.20 -6.81 -9.36
C TYR A 97 -9.40 -6.41 -8.12
N PHE A 98 -8.33 -5.61 -8.29
CA PHE A 98 -7.37 -5.32 -7.23
C PHE A 98 -7.31 -3.85 -6.89
N VAL A 99 -6.90 -3.58 -5.65
CA VAL A 99 -6.46 -2.24 -5.23
C VAL A 99 -5.07 -2.33 -4.61
N ARG A 100 -4.29 -1.25 -4.76
CA ARG A 100 -2.95 -1.17 -4.18
C ARG A 100 -2.94 -0.26 -2.97
N LEU A 101 -2.47 -0.79 -1.84
CA LEU A 101 -2.31 -0.08 -0.58
C LEU A 101 -0.82 0.20 -0.34
N ASN A 102 -0.47 1.46 -0.04
CA ASN A 102 0.86 1.85 0.39
C ASN A 102 0.93 1.82 1.93
N ILE A 103 1.87 1.06 2.49
CA ILE A 103 2.08 0.92 3.94
C ILE A 103 3.29 1.69 4.47
N ALA A 104 3.98 2.47 3.62
CA ALA A 104 5.12 3.29 4.01
C ALA A 104 4.65 4.62 4.64
N CYS A 105 3.94 4.52 5.74
CA CYS A 105 3.40 5.64 6.50
C CYS A 105 3.44 5.35 8.01
N PRO A 106 3.26 6.36 8.88
CA PRO A 106 3.11 6.15 10.31
C PRO A 106 1.99 5.16 10.64
N GLY A 107 2.21 4.28 11.63
CA GLY A 107 1.25 3.24 12.00
C GLY A 107 -0.14 3.79 12.37
N SER A 108 -0.22 5.00 12.94
CA SER A 108 -1.49 5.67 13.23
C SER A 108 -2.25 6.04 11.94
N VAL A 109 -1.53 6.52 10.93
CA VAL A 109 -2.11 6.86 9.61
C VAL A 109 -2.60 5.59 8.91
N LEU A 110 -1.82 4.51 8.99
CA LEU A 110 -2.21 3.21 8.44
C LEU A 110 -3.50 2.70 9.07
N MET A 111 -3.58 2.69 10.40
CA MET A 111 -4.78 2.22 11.11
C MET A 111 -6.01 3.08 10.80
N GLU A 112 -5.86 4.40 10.75
CA GLU A 112 -6.95 5.29 10.32
C GLU A 112 -7.40 4.98 8.89
N GLY A 113 -6.45 4.72 7.97
CA GLY A 113 -6.75 4.30 6.60
C GLY A 113 -7.55 2.99 6.54
N LEU A 114 -7.17 1.99 7.34
CA LEU A 114 -7.87 0.71 7.42
C LEU A 114 -9.29 0.86 8.01
N GLU A 115 -9.46 1.69 9.03
CA GLU A 115 -10.79 1.99 9.57
C GLU A 115 -11.68 2.73 8.54
N ARG A 116 -11.10 3.62 7.73
CA ARG A 116 -11.83 4.26 6.62
C ARG A 116 -12.22 3.25 5.56
N LEU A 117 -11.34 2.32 5.21
CA LEU A 117 -11.66 1.24 4.29
C LEU A 117 -12.83 0.41 4.80
N LYS A 118 -12.80 0.00 6.07
CA LYS A 118 -13.90 -0.72 6.71
C LYS A 118 -15.21 0.07 6.63
N ARG A 119 -15.22 1.35 7.01
CA ARG A 119 -16.42 2.20 6.96
C ARG A 119 -17.00 2.40 5.55
N ALA A 120 -16.16 2.30 4.52
CA ALA A 120 -16.62 2.40 3.13
C ALA A 120 -17.39 1.16 2.67
N LEU A 121 -17.09 -0.01 3.27
CA LEU A 121 -17.55 -1.33 2.82
C LEU A 121 -18.63 -1.95 3.73
N VAL A 122 -18.80 -1.44 4.93
CA VAL A 122 -19.82 -1.83 5.91
C VAL A 122 -20.83 -0.70 6.07
#